data_57edf49356fc4fdebe61f4e39d37a84a
#
_entry.id   57edf49356fc4fdebe61f4e39d37a84a
#
_cell.length_a   1.000
_cell.length_b   1.000
_cell.length_c   1.000
_cell.angle_alpha   90.00
_cell.angle_beta   90.00
_cell.angle_gamma   90.00
#
_symmetry.space_group_name_H-M   'P 1'
#
loop_
_entity.id
_entity.type
_entity.pdbx_description
1 polymer ?
#
loop_
_entity_poly.entity_id
_entity_poly.type
_entity_poly.pdbx_seq_one_letter_code
_entity_poly.pdbx_strand_id
1 'polypeptide(L)'
;MFFVNVNGVKVGYMRISTSDGKQCLDLQETALVEAGVSPNKIYSDMESGAKEDRPGFMYMVKALNPGDTVVVWAIDRLGRNTKQLVVTVDDFKKRGIKLEILSGVCKGIDIYTPIGMFFYNVMAVFAQLEREFICGRVKAGIASAKKRGIRFGRKFKLSKTEIDTIQYMIKSGIPKAEIARRFEITKQTVHNYFTPEGEIKQRG
;
A
#
# COMPACT_ATOMS: atom_id res chain seq x y z
N MET A 1 11.96 -39.39 20.75
CA MET A 1 12.23 -38.12 20.06
C MET A 1 12.24 -38.44 18.56
N PHE A 2 11.09 -38.37 17.89
CA PHE A 2 10.98 -38.70 16.48
C PHE A 2 11.42 -37.50 15.67
N PHE A 3 12.61 -37.56 15.05
CA PHE A 3 12.99 -36.65 13.99
C PHE A 3 12.15 -36.99 12.75
N VAL A 4 11.04 -36.32 12.57
CA VAL A 4 10.36 -36.28 11.29
C VAL A 4 11.26 -35.48 10.36
N ASN A 5 11.96 -36.19 9.49
CA ASN A 5 12.73 -35.58 8.42
C ASN A 5 11.72 -35.03 7.37
N VAL A 6 11.14 -33.86 7.67
CA VAL A 6 10.23 -33.21 6.75
C VAL A 6 11.12 -32.56 5.67
N ASN A 7 11.28 -33.26 4.54
CA ASN A 7 11.81 -32.64 3.34
C ASN A 7 10.83 -31.53 2.95
N GLY A 8 11.07 -30.31 3.44
CA GLY A 8 10.26 -29.16 3.13
C GLY A 8 10.27 -28.86 1.63
N VAL A 9 9.15 -28.41 1.11
CA VAL A 9 8.97 -28.07 -0.30
C VAL A 9 9.39 -26.62 -0.53
N LYS A 10 10.03 -26.32 -1.67
CA LYS A 10 10.26 -24.94 -2.10
C LYS A 10 8.97 -24.38 -2.73
N VAL A 11 8.57 -23.22 -2.26
CA VAL A 11 7.37 -22.48 -2.69
C VAL A 11 7.80 -21.09 -3.14
N GLY A 12 7.50 -20.72 -4.38
CA GLY A 12 7.85 -19.42 -4.96
C GLY A 12 6.78 -18.38 -4.75
N TYR A 13 7.21 -17.14 -4.54
CA TYR A 13 6.30 -16.01 -4.56
C TYR A 13 6.85 -14.86 -5.42
N MET A 14 5.99 -14.36 -6.32
CA MET A 14 6.27 -13.24 -7.20
C MET A 14 5.30 -12.10 -6.94
N ARG A 15 5.81 -10.88 -7.02
CA ARG A 15 4.97 -9.67 -7.03
C ARG A 15 5.38 -8.77 -8.18
N ILE A 16 4.37 -8.35 -8.95
CA ILE A 16 4.56 -7.59 -10.17
C ILE A 16 3.86 -6.26 -10.00
N SER A 17 4.54 -5.18 -10.32
CA SER A 17 3.93 -3.86 -10.51
C SER A 17 3.36 -3.79 -11.93
N THR A 18 2.26 -3.08 -12.12
CA THR A 18 1.68 -2.82 -13.44
C THR A 18 2.64 -2.06 -14.36
N SER A 19 3.68 -1.41 -13.80
CA SER A 19 4.75 -0.72 -14.51
C SER A 19 5.89 -1.63 -14.97
N ASP A 20 6.06 -2.80 -14.36
CA ASP A 20 7.25 -3.66 -14.55
C ASP A 20 7.21 -4.51 -15.83
N GLY A 21 6.06 -4.60 -16.51
CA GLY A 21 5.91 -5.32 -17.77
C GLY A 21 6.09 -6.85 -17.69
N LYS A 22 5.79 -7.55 -18.81
CA LYS A 22 5.92 -9.02 -18.90
C LYS A 22 7.36 -9.53 -18.71
N GLN A 23 8.36 -8.79 -19.18
CA GLN A 23 9.78 -9.20 -19.08
C GLN A 23 10.25 -9.39 -17.62
N CYS A 24 9.76 -8.59 -16.69
CA CYS A 24 10.12 -8.73 -15.27
C CYS A 24 9.47 -9.95 -14.63
N LEU A 25 8.32 -10.39 -15.14
CA LEU A 25 7.65 -11.64 -14.75
C LEU A 25 8.48 -12.85 -15.10
N ASP A 26 8.82 -12.95 -16.40
CA ASP A 26 9.56 -14.09 -16.96
C ASP A 26 10.92 -14.27 -16.25
N LEU A 27 11.59 -13.16 -15.92
CA LEU A 27 12.84 -13.19 -15.16
C LEU A 27 12.66 -13.73 -13.73
N GLN A 28 11.62 -13.29 -13.01
CA GLN A 28 11.36 -13.78 -11.66
C GLN A 28 10.99 -15.27 -11.68
N GLU A 29 10.10 -15.68 -12.59
CA GLU A 29 9.66 -17.05 -12.72
C GLU A 29 10.84 -17.97 -13.06
N THR A 30 11.65 -17.62 -14.06
CA THR A 30 12.84 -18.36 -14.44
C THR A 30 13.79 -18.56 -13.25
N ALA A 31 14.08 -17.49 -12.53
CA ALA A 31 14.97 -17.55 -11.36
C ALA A 31 14.41 -18.42 -10.23
N LEU A 32 13.09 -18.41 -9.99
CA LEU A 32 12.45 -19.29 -9.01
C LEU A 32 12.55 -20.76 -9.42
N VAL A 33 12.34 -21.07 -10.70
CA VAL A 33 12.45 -22.43 -11.22
C VAL A 33 13.90 -22.92 -11.15
N GLU A 34 14.87 -22.08 -11.52
CA GLU A 34 16.31 -22.39 -11.40
C GLU A 34 16.72 -22.61 -9.93
N ALA A 35 16.09 -21.92 -8.98
CA ALA A 35 16.28 -22.16 -7.55
C ALA A 35 15.60 -23.43 -7.03
N GLY A 36 14.95 -24.22 -7.92
CA GLY A 36 14.32 -25.51 -7.60
C GLY A 36 12.87 -25.41 -7.12
N VAL A 37 12.17 -24.31 -7.41
CA VAL A 37 10.73 -24.19 -7.18
C VAL A 37 9.98 -24.85 -8.33
N SER A 38 9.06 -25.75 -8.03
CA SER A 38 8.17 -26.34 -9.06
C SER A 38 7.20 -25.26 -9.59
N PRO A 39 6.96 -25.16 -10.92
CA PRO A 39 6.08 -24.13 -11.50
C PRO A 39 4.68 -24.09 -10.88
N ASN A 40 4.12 -25.24 -10.51
CA ASN A 40 2.82 -25.36 -9.85
C ASN A 40 2.81 -24.92 -8.38
N LYS A 41 3.96 -24.55 -7.83
CA LYS A 41 4.16 -24.03 -6.46
C LYS A 41 4.56 -22.56 -6.45
N ILE A 42 4.37 -21.86 -7.58
CA ILE A 42 4.63 -20.42 -7.69
C ILE A 42 3.31 -19.68 -7.53
N TYR A 43 3.26 -18.79 -6.55
CA TYR A 43 2.14 -17.88 -6.30
C TYR A 43 2.51 -16.48 -6.75
N SER A 44 1.54 -15.75 -7.29
CA SER A 44 1.79 -14.40 -7.78
C SER A 44 0.66 -13.43 -7.45
N ASP A 45 1.02 -12.17 -7.27
CA ASP A 45 0.09 -11.05 -7.15
C ASP A 45 0.47 -9.93 -8.11
N MET A 46 -0.53 -9.35 -8.78
CA MET A 46 -0.36 -8.14 -9.57
C MET A 46 -0.69 -6.90 -8.72
N GLU A 47 0.25 -5.98 -8.61
CA GLU A 47 0.05 -4.72 -7.90
C GLU A 47 -0.72 -3.74 -8.78
N SER A 48 -2.00 -3.57 -8.54
CA SER A 48 -2.83 -2.53 -9.16
C SER A 48 -3.04 -1.38 -8.18
N GLY A 49 -2.25 -0.33 -8.27
CA GLY A 49 -2.44 0.97 -7.60
C GLY A 49 -2.86 0.93 -6.12
N ALA A 50 -4.14 1.19 -5.84
CA ALA A 50 -4.66 1.41 -4.48
C ALA A 50 -5.21 0.17 -3.77
N LYS A 51 -5.28 -1.00 -4.41
CA LYS A 51 -5.85 -2.20 -3.78
C LYS A 51 -4.79 -2.94 -2.97
N GLU A 52 -5.05 -3.11 -1.68
CA GLU A 52 -4.16 -3.82 -0.74
C GLU A 52 -4.26 -5.35 -0.83
N ASP A 53 -5.15 -5.88 -1.65
CA ASP A 53 -5.41 -7.31 -1.73
C ASP A 53 -4.25 -8.07 -2.36
N ARG A 54 -3.76 -9.08 -1.64
CA ARG A 54 -2.71 -10.01 -2.07
C ARG A 54 -3.22 -11.45 -1.95
N PRO A 55 -4.18 -11.85 -2.78
CA PRO A 55 -4.77 -13.18 -2.68
C PRO A 55 -3.74 -14.29 -2.88
N GLY A 56 -2.81 -14.14 -3.83
CA GLY A 56 -1.73 -15.10 -4.07
C GLY A 56 -0.84 -15.27 -2.84
N PHE A 57 -0.42 -14.18 -2.21
CA PHE A 57 0.33 -14.24 -0.96
C PHE A 57 -0.45 -14.94 0.17
N MET A 58 -1.72 -14.61 0.33
CA MET A 58 -2.56 -15.23 1.35
C MET A 58 -2.77 -16.72 1.11
N TYR A 59 -2.96 -17.14 -0.14
CA TYR A 59 -3.04 -18.56 -0.50
C TYR A 59 -1.72 -19.27 -0.24
N MET A 60 -0.59 -18.68 -0.63
CA MET A 60 0.74 -19.21 -0.32
C MET A 60 0.91 -19.43 1.18
N VAL A 61 0.69 -18.40 2.01
CA VAL A 61 0.88 -18.47 3.47
C VAL A 61 0.02 -19.55 4.12
N LYS A 62 -1.22 -19.76 3.62
CA LYS A 62 -2.11 -20.83 4.09
C LYS A 62 -1.63 -22.24 3.69
N ALA A 63 -0.97 -22.36 2.54
CA ALA A 63 -0.49 -23.63 2.03
C ALA A 63 0.84 -24.08 2.63
N LEU A 64 1.60 -23.17 3.27
CA LEU A 64 2.90 -23.45 3.85
C LEU A 64 2.82 -24.32 5.11
N ASN A 65 3.70 -25.30 5.19
CA ASN A 65 3.91 -26.17 6.35
C ASN A 65 5.27 -25.93 7.01
N PRO A 66 5.45 -26.31 8.26
CA PRO A 66 6.76 -26.27 8.93
C PRO A 66 7.80 -27.06 8.12
N GLY A 67 8.97 -26.46 7.92
CA GLY A 67 10.06 -27.04 7.12
C GLY A 67 10.08 -26.58 5.65
N ASP A 68 8.98 -26.01 5.13
CA ASP A 68 8.96 -25.46 3.77
C ASP A 68 9.89 -24.23 3.64
N THR A 69 10.30 -23.96 2.40
CA THR A 69 11.15 -22.83 2.06
C THR A 69 10.42 -21.90 1.10
N VAL A 70 10.14 -20.68 1.53
CA VAL A 70 9.63 -19.63 0.63
C VAL A 70 10.81 -19.04 -0.13
N VAL A 71 10.72 -19.02 -1.45
CA VAL A 71 11.73 -18.46 -2.35
C VAL A 71 11.16 -17.21 -3.00
N VAL A 72 11.88 -16.10 -2.92
CA VAL A 72 11.51 -14.82 -3.54
C VAL A 72 12.68 -14.26 -4.35
N TRP A 73 12.38 -13.55 -5.44
CA TRP A 73 13.41 -12.88 -6.23
C TRP A 73 14.20 -11.88 -5.36
N ALA A 74 13.49 -10.98 -4.68
CA ALA A 74 14.08 -9.99 -3.80
C ALA A 74 13.15 -9.76 -2.59
N ILE A 75 13.70 -9.27 -1.49
CA ILE A 75 12.98 -9.14 -0.21
C ILE A 75 11.80 -8.16 -0.28
N ASP A 76 11.87 -7.15 -1.15
CA ASP A 76 10.79 -6.19 -1.38
C ASP A 76 9.55 -6.83 -2.02
N ARG A 77 9.70 -8.00 -2.66
CA ARG A 77 8.55 -8.76 -3.18
C ARG A 77 7.68 -9.33 -2.05
N LEU A 78 8.27 -9.67 -0.92
CA LEU A 78 7.57 -10.27 0.22
C LEU A 78 6.70 -9.25 0.98
N GLY A 79 7.16 -8.00 1.12
CA GLY A 79 6.45 -6.94 1.84
C GLY A 79 6.35 -5.64 1.03
N ARG A 80 5.28 -4.86 1.24
CA ARG A 80 5.12 -3.51 0.65
C ARG A 80 5.76 -2.41 1.48
N ASN A 81 5.94 -2.69 2.75
CA ASN A 81 6.58 -1.80 3.69
C ASN A 81 7.32 -2.64 4.73
N THR A 82 8.23 -2.01 5.41
CA THR A 82 9.07 -2.65 6.41
C THR A 82 8.28 -3.33 7.52
N LYS A 83 7.20 -2.70 8.01
CA LYS A 83 6.38 -3.27 9.07
C LYS A 83 5.77 -4.61 8.66
N GLN A 84 5.20 -4.68 7.45
CA GLN A 84 4.61 -5.91 6.93
C GLN A 84 5.66 -7.00 6.70
N LEU A 85 6.83 -6.60 6.19
CA LEU A 85 7.95 -7.51 6.00
C LEU A 85 8.42 -8.12 7.33
N VAL A 86 8.62 -7.30 8.37
CA VAL A 86 8.98 -7.76 9.72
C VAL A 86 7.96 -8.76 10.26
N VAL A 87 6.68 -8.45 10.17
CA VAL A 87 5.61 -9.33 10.66
C VAL A 87 5.61 -10.66 9.90
N THR A 88 5.79 -10.62 8.58
CA THR A 88 5.81 -11.84 7.75
C THR A 88 7.00 -12.73 8.08
N VAL A 89 8.19 -12.14 8.22
CA VAL A 89 9.42 -12.90 8.54
C VAL A 89 9.33 -13.49 9.95
N ASP A 90 8.78 -12.76 10.90
CA ASP A 90 8.57 -13.25 12.27
C ASP A 90 7.56 -14.40 12.31
N ASP A 91 6.47 -14.33 11.53
CA ASP A 91 5.51 -15.41 11.36
C ASP A 91 6.17 -16.65 10.75
N PHE A 92 6.95 -16.51 9.69
CA PHE A 92 7.68 -17.61 9.07
C PHE A 92 8.63 -18.27 10.07
N LYS A 93 9.37 -17.48 10.82
CA LYS A 93 10.25 -17.97 11.87
C LYS A 93 9.52 -18.79 12.94
N LYS A 94 8.40 -18.28 13.46
CA LYS A 94 7.56 -18.97 14.46
C LYS A 94 7.00 -20.29 13.93
N ARG A 95 6.68 -20.34 12.64
CA ARG A 95 6.15 -21.53 11.97
C ARG A 95 7.22 -22.49 11.47
N GLY A 96 8.52 -22.19 11.62
CA GLY A 96 9.61 -23.01 11.12
C GLY A 96 9.72 -23.05 9.60
N ILE A 97 9.28 -21.98 8.92
CA ILE A 97 9.36 -21.81 7.46
C ILE A 97 10.67 -21.09 7.15
N LYS A 98 11.43 -21.58 6.17
CA LYS A 98 12.67 -20.96 5.71
C LYS A 98 12.37 -19.89 4.65
N LEU A 99 13.28 -18.90 4.51
CA LEU A 99 13.20 -17.87 3.48
C LEU A 99 14.51 -17.83 2.69
N GLU A 100 14.41 -17.95 1.37
CA GLU A 100 15.52 -17.85 0.42
C GLU A 100 15.31 -16.65 -0.49
N ILE A 101 16.32 -15.79 -0.59
CA ILE A 101 16.28 -14.55 -1.38
C ILE A 101 17.31 -14.68 -2.50
N LEU A 102 16.86 -14.55 -3.76
CA LEU A 102 17.70 -14.82 -4.93
C LEU A 102 18.48 -13.60 -5.41
N SER A 103 18.04 -12.38 -5.09
CA SER A 103 18.65 -11.14 -5.60
C SER A 103 18.60 -10.01 -4.57
N GLY A 104 19.36 -8.95 -4.85
CA GLY A 104 19.42 -7.76 -4.01
C GLY A 104 20.39 -7.88 -2.84
N VAL A 105 20.31 -6.91 -1.92
CA VAL A 105 21.26 -6.77 -0.79
C VAL A 105 21.21 -7.96 0.17
N CYS A 106 20.06 -8.65 0.24
CA CYS A 106 19.85 -9.80 1.12
C CYS A 106 20.08 -11.16 0.42
N LYS A 107 20.64 -11.17 -0.79
CA LYS A 107 20.91 -12.43 -1.53
C LYS A 107 21.82 -13.35 -0.71
N GLY A 108 21.38 -14.60 -0.53
CA GLY A 108 22.15 -15.63 0.18
C GLY A 108 22.32 -15.41 1.67
N ILE A 109 21.71 -14.38 2.25
CA ILE A 109 21.71 -14.16 3.69
C ILE A 109 20.60 -15.00 4.31
N ASP A 110 20.97 -15.90 5.21
CA ASP A 110 20.00 -16.57 6.06
C ASP A 110 19.56 -15.62 7.17
N ILE A 111 18.35 -15.07 7.01
CA ILE A 111 17.76 -14.09 7.94
C ILE A 111 17.48 -14.66 9.34
N TYR A 112 17.59 -15.97 9.53
CA TYR A 112 17.43 -16.62 10.84
C TYR A 112 18.72 -16.74 11.62
N THR A 113 19.86 -16.45 11.00
CA THR A 113 21.13 -16.33 11.74
C THR A 113 21.21 -14.99 12.48
N PRO A 114 22.00 -14.88 13.55
CA PRO A 114 22.21 -13.60 14.25
C PRO A 114 22.67 -12.47 13.31
N ILE A 115 23.56 -12.75 12.39
CA ILE A 115 24.05 -11.79 11.37
C ILE A 115 22.93 -11.40 10.40
N GLY A 116 22.18 -12.38 9.89
CA GLY A 116 21.06 -12.12 8.99
C GLY A 116 19.97 -11.30 9.66
N MET A 117 19.65 -11.60 10.93
CA MET A 117 18.70 -10.83 11.71
C MET A 117 19.19 -9.39 11.98
N PHE A 118 20.48 -9.20 12.23
CA PHE A 118 21.06 -7.87 12.36
C PHE A 118 20.90 -7.07 11.05
N PHE A 119 21.29 -7.65 9.91
CA PHE A 119 21.10 -7.02 8.60
C PHE A 119 19.66 -6.68 8.31
N TYR A 120 18.74 -7.60 8.59
CA TYR A 120 17.31 -7.39 8.44
C TYR A 120 16.82 -6.20 9.27
N ASN A 121 17.19 -6.12 10.54
CA ASN A 121 16.81 -5.02 11.42
C ASN A 121 17.37 -3.66 10.93
N VAL A 122 18.63 -3.64 10.47
CA VAL A 122 19.25 -2.44 9.89
C VAL A 122 18.46 -1.99 8.65
N MET A 123 18.14 -2.89 7.74
CA MET A 123 17.34 -2.57 6.54
C MET A 123 15.93 -2.09 6.92
N ALA A 124 15.33 -2.67 7.96
CA ALA A 124 14.06 -2.24 8.48
C ALA A 124 14.08 -0.78 8.97
N VAL A 125 15.13 -0.41 9.70
CA VAL A 125 15.34 0.97 10.19
C VAL A 125 15.55 1.93 9.01
N PHE A 126 16.36 1.57 8.02
CA PHE A 126 16.58 2.40 6.84
C PHE A 126 15.29 2.68 6.06
N ALA A 127 14.46 1.66 5.85
CA ALA A 127 13.18 1.84 5.15
C ALA A 127 12.19 2.70 5.97
N GLN A 128 12.23 2.64 7.29
CA GLN A 128 11.45 3.54 8.14
C GLN A 128 11.93 4.98 8.02
N LEU A 129 13.24 5.21 8.06
CA LEU A 129 13.84 6.54 7.88
C LEU A 129 13.49 7.14 6.52
N GLU A 130 13.59 6.35 5.44
CA GLU A 130 13.21 6.79 4.10
C GLU A 130 11.75 7.26 4.05
N ARG A 131 10.84 6.50 4.66
CA ARG A 131 9.43 6.88 4.76
C ARG A 131 9.23 8.18 5.54
N GLU A 132 9.95 8.37 6.64
CA GLU A 132 9.91 9.61 7.44
C GLU A 132 10.39 10.82 6.62
N PHE A 133 11.47 10.67 5.85
CA PHE A 133 11.96 11.70 4.93
C PHE A 133 10.95 12.04 3.83
N ILE A 134 10.30 11.05 3.24
CA ILE A 134 9.24 11.27 2.23
C ILE A 134 8.08 12.03 2.87
N CYS A 135 7.58 11.57 4.02
CA CYS A 135 6.50 12.24 4.74
C CYS A 135 6.87 13.67 5.14
N GLY A 136 8.10 13.90 5.59
CA GLY A 136 8.63 15.22 5.90
C GLY A 136 8.61 16.16 4.69
N ARG A 137 9.10 15.70 3.55
CA ARG A 137 9.07 16.47 2.28
C ARG A 137 7.65 16.79 1.83
N VAL A 138 6.73 15.83 1.90
CA VAL A 138 5.33 16.04 1.56
C VAL A 138 4.68 17.08 2.49
N LYS A 139 4.88 16.97 3.81
CA LYS A 139 4.37 17.95 4.80
C LYS A 139 4.91 19.35 4.53
N ALA A 140 6.21 19.48 4.26
CA ALA A 140 6.84 20.76 3.91
C ALA A 140 6.28 21.33 2.61
N GLY A 141 6.08 20.50 1.58
CA GLY A 141 5.46 20.87 0.32
C GLY A 141 4.01 21.37 0.49
N ILE A 142 3.20 20.68 1.30
CA ILE A 142 1.83 21.09 1.64
C ILE A 142 1.83 22.42 2.39
N ALA A 143 2.72 22.58 3.37
CA ALA A 143 2.83 23.84 4.13
C ALA A 143 3.20 25.03 3.24
N SER A 144 4.17 24.84 2.33
CA SER A 144 4.56 25.84 1.33
C SER A 144 3.41 26.19 0.38
N ALA A 145 2.69 25.19 -0.11
CA ALA A 145 1.56 25.41 -1.00
C ALA A 145 0.39 26.11 -0.29
N LYS A 146 0.11 25.79 0.99
CA LYS A 146 -0.86 26.51 1.81
C LYS A 146 -0.48 27.99 1.98
N LYS A 147 0.80 28.31 2.21
CA LYS A 147 1.28 29.70 2.28
C LYS A 147 1.06 30.47 0.97
N ARG A 148 1.09 29.79 -0.19
CA ARG A 148 0.78 30.37 -1.50
C ARG A 148 -0.72 30.43 -1.81
N GLY A 149 -1.59 30.11 -0.85
CA GLY A 149 -3.04 30.14 -1.01
C GLY A 149 -3.61 28.92 -1.77
N ILE A 150 -2.80 27.90 -2.04
CA ILE A 150 -3.30 26.68 -2.69
C ILE A 150 -4.16 25.91 -1.71
N ARG A 151 -5.40 25.68 -2.09
CA ARG A 151 -6.37 24.93 -1.31
C ARG A 151 -6.21 23.43 -1.56
N PHE A 152 -6.19 22.66 -0.47
CA PHE A 152 -6.19 21.20 -0.49
C PHE A 152 -7.57 20.64 -0.18
N GLY A 153 -7.79 19.40 -0.58
CA GLY A 153 -9.03 18.67 -0.33
C GLY A 153 -9.91 18.54 -1.58
N ARG A 154 -11.12 18.04 -1.39
CA ARG A 154 -12.07 17.83 -2.48
C ARG A 154 -12.47 19.17 -3.11
N LYS A 155 -12.36 19.26 -4.43
CA LYS A 155 -12.82 20.44 -5.18
C LYS A 155 -14.30 20.72 -4.89
N PHE A 156 -14.67 22.00 -4.90
CA PHE A 156 -16.08 22.36 -4.82
C PHE A 156 -16.84 21.77 -6.01
N LYS A 157 -18.04 21.28 -5.77
CA LYS A 157 -18.97 20.86 -6.84
C LYS A 157 -19.56 22.04 -7.57
N LEU A 158 -19.61 23.19 -6.91
CA LEU A 158 -20.22 24.43 -7.41
C LEU A 158 -19.16 25.36 -7.96
N SER A 159 -19.40 25.96 -9.10
CA SER A 159 -18.61 27.04 -9.68
C SER A 159 -18.75 28.32 -8.84
N LYS A 160 -17.86 29.29 -9.07
CA LYS A 160 -17.92 30.58 -8.39
C LYS A 160 -19.23 31.30 -8.64
N THR A 161 -19.72 31.31 -9.86
CA THR A 161 -20.99 31.92 -10.25
C THR A 161 -22.19 31.26 -9.58
N GLU A 162 -22.22 29.94 -9.48
CA GLU A 162 -23.26 29.22 -8.76
C GLU A 162 -23.24 29.53 -7.25
N ILE A 163 -22.05 29.64 -6.67
CA ILE A 163 -21.88 30.01 -5.27
C ILE A 163 -22.47 31.40 -5.00
N ASP A 164 -22.12 32.41 -5.82
CA ASP A 164 -22.60 33.76 -5.70
C ASP A 164 -24.15 33.83 -5.85
N THR A 165 -24.68 33.08 -6.80
CA THR A 165 -26.12 32.98 -7.02
C THR A 165 -26.85 32.34 -5.83
N ILE A 166 -26.31 31.25 -5.29
CA ILE A 166 -26.90 30.56 -4.12
C ILE A 166 -26.85 31.46 -2.89
N GLN A 167 -25.76 32.22 -2.69
CA GLN A 167 -25.68 33.19 -1.60
C GLN A 167 -26.78 34.26 -1.71
N TYR A 168 -26.97 34.81 -2.88
CA TYR A 168 -28.05 35.79 -3.13
C TYR A 168 -29.42 35.18 -2.83
N MET A 169 -29.71 33.96 -3.30
CA MET A 169 -30.97 33.27 -3.06
C MET A 169 -31.21 33.02 -1.56
N ILE A 170 -30.19 32.61 -0.81
CA ILE A 170 -30.32 32.42 0.66
C ILE A 170 -30.64 33.75 1.34
N LYS A 171 -29.96 34.84 1.00
CA LYS A 171 -30.18 36.18 1.53
C LYS A 171 -31.57 36.72 1.17
N SER A 172 -32.10 36.30 0.01
CA SER A 172 -33.51 36.63 -0.41
C SER A 172 -34.54 35.74 0.24
N GLY A 173 -34.17 34.87 1.19
CA GLY A 173 -35.13 34.05 1.96
C GLY A 173 -35.64 32.80 1.25
N ILE A 174 -35.03 32.42 0.12
CA ILE A 174 -35.44 31.21 -0.63
C ILE A 174 -35.07 29.95 0.17
N PRO A 175 -35.99 29.00 0.35
CA PRO A 175 -35.74 27.80 1.13
C PRO A 175 -34.62 26.95 0.55
N LYS A 176 -33.69 26.45 1.41
CA LYS A 176 -32.56 25.63 0.99
C LYS A 176 -32.94 24.37 0.21
N ALA A 177 -34.17 23.84 0.41
CA ALA A 177 -34.70 22.73 -0.34
C ALA A 177 -34.97 23.07 -1.82
N GLU A 178 -35.46 24.28 -2.07
CA GLU A 178 -35.72 24.80 -3.41
C GLU A 178 -34.41 25.10 -4.14
N ILE A 179 -33.43 25.74 -3.46
CA ILE A 179 -32.08 25.96 -3.98
C ILE A 179 -31.43 24.64 -4.38
N ALA A 180 -31.54 23.62 -3.53
CA ALA A 180 -30.97 22.31 -3.79
C ALA A 180 -31.57 21.68 -5.07
N ARG A 181 -32.89 21.79 -5.28
CA ARG A 181 -33.54 21.31 -6.52
C ARG A 181 -33.09 22.05 -7.76
N ARG A 182 -32.95 23.39 -7.67
CA ARG A 182 -32.58 24.23 -8.80
C ARG A 182 -31.17 24.03 -9.31
N PHE A 183 -30.23 23.67 -8.41
CA PHE A 183 -28.82 23.42 -8.74
C PHE A 183 -28.46 21.92 -8.78
N GLU A 184 -29.46 21.05 -8.78
CA GLU A 184 -29.27 19.58 -8.82
C GLU A 184 -28.28 19.05 -7.76
N ILE A 185 -28.33 19.65 -6.58
CA ILE A 185 -27.52 19.26 -5.43
C ILE A 185 -28.39 18.82 -4.25
N THR A 186 -27.81 18.15 -3.27
CA THR A 186 -28.55 17.76 -2.07
C THR A 186 -28.72 18.96 -1.12
N LYS A 187 -29.81 18.99 -0.35
CA LYS A 187 -30.00 19.96 0.74
C LYS A 187 -28.82 19.97 1.72
N GLN A 188 -28.24 18.79 1.96
CA GLN A 188 -27.04 18.63 2.79
C GLN A 188 -25.82 19.34 2.17
N THR A 189 -25.70 19.35 0.84
CA THR A 189 -24.63 20.09 0.14
C THR A 189 -24.79 21.59 0.40
N VAL A 190 -25.99 22.16 0.28
CA VAL A 190 -26.25 23.58 0.60
C VAL A 190 -25.89 23.88 2.04
N HIS A 191 -26.33 23.03 2.98
CA HIS A 191 -26.02 23.16 4.41
C HIS A 191 -24.52 23.09 4.72
N ASN A 192 -23.76 22.28 3.99
CA ASN A 192 -22.32 22.12 4.17
C ASN A 192 -21.50 23.28 3.60
N TYR A 193 -22.04 24.00 2.63
CA TYR A 193 -21.36 25.12 1.97
C TYR A 193 -21.71 26.48 2.59
N PHE A 194 -22.93 26.68 3.08
CA PHE A 194 -23.43 27.99 3.50
C PHE A 194 -23.93 27.99 4.95
N THR A 195 -23.73 29.10 5.62
CA THR A 195 -24.35 29.40 6.92
C THR A 195 -25.84 29.65 6.75
N PRO A 196 -26.64 29.76 7.82
CA PRO A 196 -28.03 30.23 7.72
C PRO A 196 -28.18 31.60 7.05
N GLU A 197 -27.19 32.46 7.26
CA GLU A 197 -27.13 33.84 6.75
C GLU A 197 -26.62 33.93 5.31
N GLY A 198 -26.23 32.80 4.70
CA GLY A 198 -25.78 32.71 3.32
C GLY A 198 -24.28 32.93 3.13
N GLU A 199 -23.48 32.94 4.19
CA GLU A 199 -22.03 33.04 4.07
C GLU A 199 -21.39 31.67 3.79
N ILE A 200 -20.26 31.66 3.07
CA ILE A 200 -19.52 30.44 2.77
C ILE A 200 -18.84 29.94 4.04
N LYS A 201 -19.15 28.72 4.45
CA LYS A 201 -18.44 28.08 5.57
C LYS A 201 -16.99 27.84 5.22
N GLN A 202 -16.09 28.42 6.01
CA GLN A 202 -14.67 28.04 5.96
C GLN A 202 -14.55 26.57 6.42
N ARG A 203 -14.22 25.70 5.50
CA ARG A 203 -13.84 24.33 5.85
C ARG A 203 -12.35 24.34 6.20
N GLY A 204 -12.05 24.08 7.47
CA GLY A 204 -10.70 23.87 7.98
C GLY A 204 -9.98 22.71 7.27
#